data_f553bba7b43e5edd05580fc1feb79a1f
#
_entry.id   f553bba7b43e5edd05580fc1feb79a1f
#
_cell.length_a   1.000
_cell.length_b   1.000
_cell.length_c   1.000
_cell.angle_alpha   90.00
_cell.angle_beta   90.00
_cell.angle_gamma   90.00
#
_symmetry.space_group_name_H-M   'P 1'
#
loop_
_entity.id
_entity.type
_entity.pdbx_description
1 polymer ?
#
loop_
_entity_poly.entity_id
_entity_poly.type
_entity_poly.pdbx_seq_one_letter_code
_entity_poly.pdbx_strand_id
1 'polypeptide(L)'
;ARANLKKSIDYLKTMDTDEYQEASVKDLTAALETAQAAYDKADSANTIYFAARNALEKVHCNMLFKDSGEKGNPKAFRVLTKDQVISEMGVGTNLGNTMDGHSGFTPSETAWQGQMTTKKYMKALHDAGYNTVRIPVTWGNMINEDGSIKEVWMSRVQEIVDYCVSQDMYVIINTHHDDVAKDGGWLNVGADDIDAVEKKFELVWKTIANRFKDYDEHLIFESMNEVSCLDYDESMKNSADAVNYDRPIIMNFNQLFVNAVRSTGSNNTKRWLAAVDHYASTGTSTDFVMPTDYYNTDNPRLMFAAHRY
;
A
#
# COMPACT_ATOMS: atom_id res chain seq x y z
N ALA A 1 -18.56 17.04 -17.43
CA ALA A 1 -18.18 15.70 -17.89
C ALA A 1 -17.21 15.75 -19.07
N ARG A 2 -17.56 16.45 -20.20
CA ARG A 2 -16.73 16.52 -21.41
C ARG A 2 -15.32 17.08 -21.14
N ALA A 3 -15.19 18.16 -20.35
CA ALA A 3 -13.89 18.73 -20.00
C ALA A 3 -12.99 17.76 -19.20
N ASN A 4 -13.60 16.94 -18.33
CA ASN A 4 -12.84 15.95 -17.57
C ASN A 4 -12.38 14.79 -18.45
N LEU A 5 -13.21 14.34 -19.40
CA LEU A 5 -12.79 13.36 -20.40
C LEU A 5 -11.61 13.91 -21.23
N LYS A 6 -11.65 15.18 -21.63
CA LYS A 6 -10.53 15.82 -22.34
C LYS A 6 -9.23 15.80 -21.55
N LYS A 7 -9.29 16.12 -20.24
CA LYS A 7 -8.12 16.09 -19.37
C LYS A 7 -7.50 14.68 -19.29
N SER A 8 -8.33 13.63 -19.13
CA SER A 8 -7.84 12.26 -19.11
C SER A 8 -7.21 11.86 -20.45
N ILE A 9 -7.83 12.22 -21.58
CA ILE A 9 -7.27 11.95 -22.91
C ILE A 9 -5.93 12.65 -23.11
N ASP A 10 -5.83 13.94 -22.79
CA ASP A 10 -4.61 14.73 -22.99
C ASP A 10 -3.47 14.20 -22.13
N TYR A 11 -3.75 13.88 -20.87
CA TYR A 11 -2.76 13.30 -19.98
C TYR A 11 -2.23 11.96 -20.51
N LEU A 12 -3.12 11.03 -20.85
CA LEU A 12 -2.73 9.69 -21.29
C LEU A 12 -2.06 9.66 -22.67
N LYS A 13 -2.33 10.65 -23.54
CA LYS A 13 -1.59 10.83 -24.80
C LYS A 13 -0.13 11.24 -24.62
N THR A 14 0.20 11.86 -23.50
CA THR A 14 1.57 12.31 -23.19
C THR A 14 2.30 11.38 -22.24
N MET A 15 1.65 10.29 -21.82
CA MET A 15 2.24 9.31 -20.91
C MET A 15 3.40 8.59 -21.59
N ASP A 16 4.52 8.47 -20.87
CA ASP A 16 5.61 7.60 -21.29
C ASP A 16 5.17 6.14 -21.14
N THR A 17 5.17 5.39 -22.24
CA THR A 17 4.73 4.00 -22.28
C THR A 17 5.88 3.00 -22.42
N ASP A 18 7.12 3.45 -22.40
CA ASP A 18 8.29 2.60 -22.63
C ASP A 18 8.47 1.50 -21.57
N GLU A 19 7.96 1.74 -20.38
CA GLU A 19 8.00 0.80 -19.25
C GLU A 19 6.86 -0.25 -19.28
N TYR A 20 5.88 -0.13 -20.19
CA TYR A 20 4.70 -1.00 -20.22
C TYR A 20 4.81 -2.11 -21.26
N GLN A 21 4.12 -3.24 -20.99
CA GLN A 21 4.00 -4.34 -21.96
C GLN A 21 3.30 -3.86 -23.23
N GLU A 22 3.76 -4.32 -24.39
CA GLU A 22 3.21 -3.94 -25.69
C GLU A 22 1.70 -4.17 -25.80
N ALA A 23 1.18 -5.25 -25.20
CA ALA A 23 -0.25 -5.54 -25.16
C ALA A 23 -1.02 -4.44 -24.41
N SER A 24 -0.52 -4.01 -23.23
CA SER A 24 -1.13 -2.94 -22.46
C SER A 24 -1.10 -1.59 -23.18
N VAL A 25 -0.01 -1.28 -23.87
CA VAL A 25 0.11 -0.06 -24.69
C VAL A 25 -0.88 -0.08 -25.85
N LYS A 26 -1.05 -1.24 -26.51
CA LYS A 26 -2.04 -1.42 -27.57
C LYS A 26 -3.47 -1.21 -27.07
N ASP A 27 -3.80 -1.78 -25.90
CA ASP A 27 -5.13 -1.62 -25.29
C ASP A 27 -5.39 -0.16 -24.90
N LEU A 28 -4.39 0.54 -24.35
CA LEU A 28 -4.48 1.98 -24.07
C LEU A 28 -4.71 2.80 -25.34
N THR A 29 -3.99 2.49 -26.42
CA THR A 29 -4.15 3.18 -27.70
C THR A 29 -5.58 3.05 -28.22
N ALA A 30 -6.14 1.84 -28.22
CA ALA A 30 -7.52 1.59 -28.64
C ALA A 30 -8.55 2.30 -27.73
N ALA A 31 -8.30 2.31 -26.43
CA ALA A 31 -9.15 3.03 -25.47
C ALA A 31 -9.10 4.55 -25.68
N LEU A 32 -7.92 5.11 -25.98
CA LEU A 32 -7.74 6.52 -26.32
C LEU A 32 -8.50 6.91 -27.60
N GLU A 33 -8.46 6.09 -28.64
CA GLU A 33 -9.23 6.31 -29.88
C GLU A 33 -10.74 6.32 -29.58
N THR A 34 -11.22 5.37 -28.80
CA THR A 34 -12.63 5.28 -28.40
C THR A 34 -13.07 6.50 -27.57
N ALA A 35 -12.24 6.91 -26.61
CA ALA A 35 -12.49 8.07 -25.77
C ALA A 35 -12.47 9.37 -26.58
N GLN A 36 -11.56 9.51 -27.54
CA GLN A 36 -11.49 10.65 -28.44
C GLN A 36 -12.74 10.73 -29.33
N ALA A 37 -13.18 9.61 -29.92
CA ALA A 37 -14.40 9.56 -30.70
C ALA A 37 -15.65 9.96 -29.91
N ALA A 38 -15.71 9.60 -28.62
CA ALA A 38 -16.79 10.05 -27.74
C ALA A 38 -16.70 11.56 -27.45
N TYR A 39 -15.49 12.08 -27.22
CA TYR A 39 -15.26 13.51 -26.99
C TYR A 39 -15.65 14.37 -28.19
N ASP A 40 -15.39 13.90 -29.42
CA ASP A 40 -15.63 14.64 -30.64
C ASP A 40 -17.13 14.76 -30.99
N LYS A 41 -17.98 13.93 -30.37
CA LYS A 41 -19.44 14.05 -30.44
C LYS A 41 -19.93 15.19 -29.55
N ALA A 42 -19.93 16.42 -30.06
CA ALA A 42 -20.12 17.64 -29.28
C ALA A 42 -21.44 17.71 -28.47
N ASP A 43 -22.50 17.12 -28.95
CA ASP A 43 -23.86 17.21 -28.35
C ASP A 43 -24.25 15.90 -27.60
N SER A 44 -23.29 15.11 -27.18
CA SER A 44 -23.54 13.88 -26.43
C SER A 44 -23.98 14.17 -24.98
N ALA A 45 -24.84 13.31 -24.43
CA ALA A 45 -25.23 13.38 -23.04
C ALA A 45 -24.00 13.20 -22.11
N ASN A 46 -24.01 13.85 -20.94
CA ASN A 46 -22.94 13.76 -19.96
C ASN A 46 -22.61 12.31 -19.55
N THR A 47 -23.61 11.42 -19.55
CA THR A 47 -23.44 9.99 -19.27
C THR A 47 -22.50 9.30 -20.26
N ILE A 48 -22.48 9.72 -21.53
CA ILE A 48 -21.57 9.18 -22.56
C ILE A 48 -20.12 9.58 -22.22
N TYR A 49 -19.89 10.83 -21.86
CA TYR A 49 -18.55 11.31 -21.48
C TYR A 49 -18.03 10.65 -20.20
N PHE A 50 -18.90 10.43 -19.20
CA PHE A 50 -18.54 9.69 -17.99
C PHE A 50 -18.20 8.23 -18.33
N ALA A 51 -19.02 7.55 -19.13
CA ALA A 51 -18.76 6.17 -19.51
C ALA A 51 -17.44 6.02 -20.28
N ALA A 52 -17.19 6.92 -21.24
CA ALA A 52 -15.94 6.92 -22.01
C ALA A 52 -14.71 7.19 -21.14
N ARG A 53 -14.81 8.14 -20.19
CA ARG A 53 -13.75 8.41 -19.22
C ARG A 53 -13.46 7.21 -18.34
N ASN A 54 -14.51 6.63 -17.75
CA ASN A 54 -14.36 5.48 -16.85
C ASN A 54 -13.77 4.27 -17.59
N ALA A 55 -14.16 4.05 -18.85
CA ALA A 55 -13.61 2.97 -19.66
C ALA A 55 -12.11 3.20 -19.94
N LEU A 56 -11.73 4.43 -20.31
CA LEU A 56 -10.33 4.79 -20.54
C LEU A 56 -9.47 4.65 -19.26
N GLU A 57 -9.95 5.18 -18.16
CA GLU A 57 -9.25 5.10 -16.87
C GLU A 57 -9.12 3.64 -16.39
N LYS A 58 -10.14 2.81 -16.64
CA LYS A 58 -10.07 1.38 -16.32
C LYS A 58 -8.98 0.67 -17.11
N VAL A 59 -8.80 0.98 -18.40
CA VAL A 59 -7.70 0.40 -19.19
C VAL A 59 -6.35 0.87 -18.63
N HIS A 60 -6.20 2.16 -18.38
CA HIS A 60 -4.99 2.72 -17.79
C HIS A 60 -4.61 2.04 -16.45
N CYS A 61 -5.57 1.90 -15.53
CA CYS A 61 -5.33 1.25 -14.23
C CYS A 61 -5.03 -0.26 -14.32
N ASN A 62 -5.25 -0.89 -15.47
CA ASN A 62 -4.97 -2.30 -15.69
C ASN A 62 -3.75 -2.53 -16.61
N MET A 63 -3.00 -1.49 -16.95
CA MET A 63 -1.78 -1.65 -17.72
C MET A 63 -0.74 -2.45 -16.93
N LEU A 64 -0.10 -3.37 -17.63
CA LEU A 64 0.97 -4.19 -17.05
C LEU A 64 2.32 -3.64 -17.51
N PHE A 65 3.26 -3.55 -16.58
CA PHE A 65 4.62 -3.16 -16.86
C PHE A 65 5.40 -4.28 -17.53
N LYS A 66 6.39 -3.92 -18.33
CA LYS A 66 7.42 -4.87 -18.75
C LYS A 66 8.08 -5.40 -17.47
N ASP A 67 8.32 -6.70 -17.44
CA ASP A 67 9.16 -7.25 -16.40
C ASP A 67 10.53 -6.57 -16.50
N SER A 68 10.85 -5.71 -15.55
CA SER A 68 12.08 -4.91 -15.58
C SER A 68 13.34 -5.78 -15.49
N GLY A 69 13.19 -7.07 -15.27
CA GLY A 69 14.29 -7.99 -14.96
C GLY A 69 14.96 -7.69 -13.62
N GLU A 70 14.61 -6.58 -13.00
CA GLU A 70 15.07 -6.15 -11.69
C GLU A 70 14.09 -6.62 -10.61
N LYS A 71 13.78 -7.92 -10.60
CA LYS A 71 13.02 -8.53 -9.50
C LYS A 71 13.87 -8.51 -8.26
N GLY A 72 13.39 -7.75 -7.27
CA GLY A 72 13.92 -7.67 -5.94
C GLY A 72 15.44 -7.77 -5.90
N ASN A 73 16.14 -6.74 -5.56
CA ASN A 73 17.60 -6.79 -5.55
C ASN A 73 18.07 -8.01 -4.75
N PRO A 74 18.67 -9.05 -5.37
CA PRO A 74 19.10 -10.27 -4.70
C PRO A 74 20.36 -10.06 -3.85
N LYS A 75 20.54 -8.86 -3.27
CA LYS A 75 21.58 -8.62 -2.29
C LYS A 75 21.38 -9.57 -1.10
N ALA A 76 22.49 -10.04 -0.55
CA ALA A 76 22.43 -10.84 0.67
C ALA A 76 21.83 -10.00 1.80
N PHE A 77 20.82 -10.53 2.49
CA PHE A 77 20.17 -9.88 3.60
C PHE A 77 21.17 -9.56 4.71
N ARG A 78 21.37 -8.29 5.02
CA ARG A 78 22.22 -7.84 6.12
C ARG A 78 21.47 -7.87 7.44
N VAL A 79 22.10 -8.45 8.45
CA VAL A 79 21.53 -8.50 9.80
C VAL A 79 22.01 -7.27 10.58
N LEU A 80 21.26 -6.16 10.44
CA LEU A 80 21.61 -4.88 11.05
C LEU A 80 21.08 -4.78 12.49
N THR A 81 21.80 -4.05 13.34
CA THR A 81 21.28 -3.61 14.63
C THR A 81 20.21 -2.52 14.45
N LYS A 82 19.42 -2.26 15.50
CA LYS A 82 18.42 -1.18 15.48
C LYS A 82 19.05 0.18 15.14
N ASP A 83 20.22 0.48 15.68
CA ASP A 83 20.88 1.77 15.47
C ASP A 83 21.41 1.90 14.04
N GLN A 84 21.88 0.80 13.44
CA GLN A 84 22.28 0.77 12.04
C GLN A 84 21.10 0.98 11.10
N VAL A 85 19.99 0.25 11.30
CA VAL A 85 18.82 0.41 10.42
C VAL A 85 18.22 1.80 10.53
N ILE A 86 18.09 2.36 11.74
CA ILE A 86 17.61 3.73 11.95
C ILE A 86 18.51 4.75 11.26
N SER A 87 19.82 4.58 11.40
CA SER A 87 20.81 5.47 10.76
C SER A 87 20.74 5.41 9.24
N GLU A 88 20.57 4.22 8.65
CA GLU A 88 20.47 4.04 7.21
C GLU A 88 19.14 4.49 6.64
N MET A 89 18.03 4.29 7.37
CA MET A 89 16.70 4.78 6.99
C MET A 89 16.69 6.31 6.83
N GLY A 90 17.43 7.02 7.64
CA GLY A 90 17.63 8.47 7.51
C GLY A 90 16.31 9.26 7.45
N VAL A 91 16.24 10.18 6.50
CA VAL A 91 15.02 10.97 6.24
C VAL A 91 14.18 10.26 5.18
N GLY A 92 12.89 10.12 5.47
CA GLY A 92 11.92 9.49 4.57
C GLY A 92 10.79 10.41 4.13
N THR A 93 10.01 9.93 3.17
CA THR A 93 8.78 10.57 2.73
C THR A 93 7.68 9.52 2.52
N ASN A 94 6.41 9.96 2.57
CA ASN A 94 5.27 9.12 2.17
C ASN A 94 4.99 9.30 0.68
N LEU A 95 4.76 8.19 -0.02
CA LEU A 95 4.14 8.17 -1.34
C LEU A 95 2.62 8.15 -1.18
N GLY A 96 2.07 9.18 -0.52
CA GLY A 96 0.65 9.27 -0.19
C GLY A 96 -0.23 9.61 -1.38
N ASN A 97 -1.53 9.27 -1.28
CA ASN A 97 -2.56 9.48 -2.31
C ASN A 97 -2.29 8.74 -3.64
N THR A 98 -1.49 7.69 -3.60
CA THR A 98 -1.12 6.84 -4.74
C THR A 98 -1.65 5.42 -4.56
N MET A 99 -0.83 4.50 -4.00
CA MET A 99 -1.24 3.11 -3.79
C MET A 99 -2.28 2.96 -2.68
N ASP A 100 -2.46 3.96 -1.85
CA ASP A 100 -3.55 4.09 -0.88
C ASP A 100 -4.84 4.65 -1.51
N GLY A 101 -4.77 5.28 -2.68
CA GLY A 101 -5.91 5.82 -3.40
C GLY A 101 -6.91 4.75 -3.83
N HIS A 102 -8.22 5.02 -3.65
CA HIS A 102 -9.28 4.10 -4.03
C HIS A 102 -10.59 4.82 -4.41
N SER A 103 -11.49 4.08 -5.06
CA SER A 103 -12.88 4.50 -5.29
C SER A 103 -13.80 3.33 -4.90
N GLY A 104 -14.56 3.49 -3.82
CA GLY A 104 -15.40 2.42 -3.29
C GLY A 104 -14.62 1.13 -2.99
N PHE A 105 -13.47 1.25 -2.30
CA PHE A 105 -12.51 0.16 -1.99
C PHE A 105 -11.91 -0.56 -3.21
N THR A 106 -12.09 -0.03 -4.41
CA THR A 106 -11.31 -0.47 -5.57
C THR A 106 -10.05 0.36 -5.62
N PRO A 107 -8.87 -0.19 -5.30
CA PRO A 107 -7.62 0.53 -5.33
C PRO A 107 -7.31 1.04 -6.74
N SER A 108 -6.79 2.25 -6.79
CA SER A 108 -6.34 2.87 -8.03
C SER A 108 -5.29 3.93 -7.74
N GLU A 109 -4.10 3.75 -8.25
CA GLU A 109 -2.98 4.67 -8.08
C GLU A 109 -3.30 6.11 -8.52
N THR A 110 -4.26 6.27 -9.43
CA THR A 110 -4.62 7.57 -10.01
C THR A 110 -5.95 8.12 -9.49
N ALA A 111 -6.58 7.46 -8.52
CA ALA A 111 -7.90 7.86 -8.03
C ALA A 111 -7.90 9.27 -7.43
N TRP A 112 -6.87 9.63 -6.67
CA TRP A 112 -6.83 10.87 -5.91
C TRP A 112 -5.90 11.94 -6.48
N GLN A 113 -4.84 11.58 -7.19
CA GLN A 113 -3.90 12.55 -7.73
C GLN A 113 -3.68 12.51 -9.25
N GLY A 114 -4.18 11.49 -9.93
CA GLY A 114 -4.21 11.43 -11.40
C GLY A 114 -2.88 11.14 -12.09
N GLN A 115 -1.81 10.81 -11.36
CA GLN A 115 -0.50 10.47 -11.91
C GLN A 115 -0.02 9.12 -11.41
N MET A 116 0.69 8.39 -12.26
CA MET A 116 1.35 7.15 -11.89
C MET A 116 2.76 7.42 -11.37
N THR A 117 3.18 6.62 -10.40
CA THR A 117 4.55 6.65 -9.89
C THR A 117 5.52 6.09 -10.92
N THR A 118 6.61 6.78 -11.16
CA THR A 118 7.64 6.37 -12.10
C THR A 118 8.98 6.10 -11.42
N LYS A 119 9.80 5.25 -12.01
CA LYS A 119 11.19 5.04 -11.56
C LYS A 119 11.96 6.36 -11.50
N LYS A 120 11.72 7.25 -12.46
CA LYS A 120 12.33 8.59 -12.50
C LYS A 120 11.95 9.44 -11.29
N TYR A 121 10.69 9.35 -10.82
CA TYR A 121 10.24 10.07 -9.63
C TYR A 121 10.92 9.52 -8.37
N MET A 122 11.01 8.19 -8.21
CA MET A 122 11.73 7.58 -7.10
C MET A 122 13.21 7.95 -7.11
N LYS A 123 13.83 7.97 -8.29
CA LYS A 123 15.21 8.46 -8.44
C LYS A 123 15.36 9.92 -8.02
N ALA A 124 14.41 10.78 -8.34
CA ALA A 124 14.47 12.17 -7.94
C ALA A 124 14.35 12.35 -6.41
N LEU A 125 13.56 11.51 -5.73
CA LEU A 125 13.51 11.48 -4.26
C LEU A 125 14.86 11.06 -3.65
N HIS A 126 15.44 9.99 -4.18
CA HIS A 126 16.78 9.53 -3.75
C HIS A 126 17.83 10.63 -3.95
N ASP A 127 17.89 11.25 -5.14
CA ASP A 127 18.85 12.31 -5.47
C ASP A 127 18.64 13.57 -4.59
N ALA A 128 17.42 13.78 -4.08
CA ALA A 128 17.10 14.84 -3.12
C ALA A 128 17.50 14.50 -1.67
N GLY A 129 18.00 13.28 -1.42
CA GLY A 129 18.52 12.84 -0.11
C GLY A 129 17.50 12.09 0.75
N TYR A 130 16.38 11.63 0.19
CA TYR A 130 15.47 10.73 0.91
C TYR A 130 15.99 9.30 0.85
N ASN A 131 16.19 8.70 2.02
CA ASN A 131 16.68 7.33 2.15
C ASN A 131 15.55 6.31 2.35
N THR A 132 14.35 6.76 2.70
CA THR A 132 13.19 5.91 2.97
C THR A 132 11.95 6.43 2.25
N VAL A 133 11.19 5.50 1.65
CA VAL A 133 9.85 5.80 1.11
C VAL A 133 8.82 4.89 1.80
N ARG A 134 7.85 5.48 2.50
CA ARG A 134 6.68 4.74 2.95
C ARG A 134 5.65 4.76 1.83
N ILE A 135 5.26 3.58 1.37
CA ILE A 135 4.28 3.34 0.32
C ILE A 135 3.01 2.82 1.00
N PRO A 136 2.07 3.70 1.38
CA PRO A 136 0.80 3.25 1.91
C PRO A 136 0.02 2.51 0.83
N VAL A 137 -0.56 1.34 1.16
CA VAL A 137 -1.26 0.48 0.19
C VAL A 137 -2.64 0.11 0.69
N THR A 138 -3.66 0.46 -0.08
CA THR A 138 -5.02 -0.09 0.07
C THR A 138 -5.13 -1.36 -0.78
N TRP A 139 -5.56 -2.47 -0.19
CA TRP A 139 -5.69 -3.75 -0.88
C TRP A 139 -7.14 -4.00 -1.35
N GLY A 140 -8.12 -3.56 -0.58
CA GLY A 140 -9.55 -3.48 -0.92
C GLY A 140 -10.08 -4.66 -1.72
N ASN A 141 -10.75 -4.37 -2.83
CA ASN A 141 -11.34 -5.38 -3.73
C ASN A 141 -10.31 -6.16 -4.55
N MET A 142 -9.02 -5.90 -4.36
CA MET A 142 -7.95 -6.70 -4.98
C MET A 142 -7.67 -7.99 -4.21
N ILE A 143 -8.27 -8.17 -3.03
CA ILE A 143 -8.18 -9.40 -2.24
C ILE A 143 -9.30 -10.35 -2.66
N ASN A 144 -8.93 -11.58 -3.01
CA ASN A 144 -9.86 -12.68 -3.27
C ASN A 144 -10.33 -13.33 -1.95
N GLU A 145 -11.36 -14.19 -2.02
CA GLU A 145 -11.92 -14.87 -0.84
C GLU A 145 -10.89 -15.76 -0.09
N ASP A 146 -9.93 -16.31 -0.81
CA ASP A 146 -8.85 -17.14 -0.26
C ASP A 146 -7.67 -16.33 0.32
N GLY A 147 -7.78 -15.00 0.36
CA GLY A 147 -6.73 -14.10 0.83
C GLY A 147 -5.62 -13.83 -0.19
N SER A 148 -5.67 -14.44 -1.38
CA SER A 148 -4.77 -14.08 -2.47
C SER A 148 -5.09 -12.68 -2.99
N ILE A 149 -4.07 -12.02 -3.54
CA ILE A 149 -4.20 -10.66 -4.08
C ILE A 149 -4.11 -10.73 -5.60
N LYS A 150 -4.98 -10.02 -6.29
CA LYS A 150 -4.98 -9.97 -7.75
C LYS A 150 -3.62 -9.50 -8.27
N GLU A 151 -3.07 -10.28 -9.20
CA GLU A 151 -1.69 -10.11 -9.69
C GLU A 151 -1.43 -8.70 -10.25
N VAL A 152 -2.39 -8.11 -10.93
CA VAL A 152 -2.27 -6.75 -11.49
C VAL A 152 -1.91 -5.71 -10.40
N TRP A 153 -2.51 -5.82 -9.22
CA TRP A 153 -2.24 -4.91 -8.11
C TRP A 153 -0.96 -5.26 -7.37
N MET A 154 -0.77 -6.55 -7.07
CA MET A 154 0.44 -7.03 -6.40
C MET A 154 1.71 -6.73 -7.21
N SER A 155 1.67 -6.95 -8.53
CA SER A 155 2.81 -6.64 -9.41
C SER A 155 3.08 -5.13 -9.46
N ARG A 156 2.04 -4.29 -9.43
CA ARG A 156 2.25 -2.84 -9.40
C ARG A 156 2.88 -2.35 -8.09
N VAL A 157 2.41 -2.86 -6.95
CA VAL A 157 3.05 -2.58 -5.64
C VAL A 157 4.50 -3.01 -5.67
N GLN A 158 4.77 -4.22 -6.14
CA GLN A 158 6.13 -4.76 -6.24
C GLN A 158 7.03 -3.87 -7.11
N GLU A 159 6.55 -3.42 -8.24
CA GLU A 159 7.33 -2.58 -9.16
C GLU A 159 7.76 -1.25 -8.51
N ILE A 160 6.85 -0.60 -7.76
CA ILE A 160 7.23 0.63 -7.04
C ILE A 160 8.23 0.33 -5.93
N VAL A 161 8.08 -0.80 -5.22
CA VAL A 161 9.07 -1.28 -4.25
C VAL A 161 10.43 -1.48 -4.94
N ASP A 162 10.45 -2.13 -6.12
CA ASP A 162 11.68 -2.38 -6.88
C ASP A 162 12.35 -1.07 -7.33
N TYR A 163 11.59 -0.06 -7.71
CA TYR A 163 12.15 1.27 -8.04
C TYR A 163 12.95 1.87 -6.88
N CYS A 164 12.49 1.68 -5.65
CA CYS A 164 13.17 2.19 -4.45
C CYS A 164 14.36 1.31 -4.07
N VAL A 165 14.15 0.00 -3.92
CA VAL A 165 15.17 -0.94 -3.46
C VAL A 165 16.36 -1.02 -4.43
N SER A 166 16.12 -0.87 -5.76
CA SER A 166 17.19 -0.83 -6.75
C SER A 166 18.15 0.37 -6.56
N GLN A 167 17.76 1.37 -5.78
CA GLN A 167 18.54 2.56 -5.44
C GLN A 167 19.01 2.56 -3.97
N ASP A 168 18.96 1.39 -3.30
CA ASP A 168 19.33 1.24 -1.88
C ASP A 168 18.47 2.07 -0.92
N MET A 169 17.25 2.43 -1.33
CA MET A 169 16.29 3.11 -0.45
C MET A 169 15.52 2.09 0.39
N TYR A 170 15.28 2.43 1.64
CA TYR A 170 14.33 1.69 2.48
C TYR A 170 12.89 1.92 2.03
N VAL A 171 12.10 0.86 2.13
CA VAL A 171 10.68 0.89 1.76
C VAL A 171 9.83 0.35 2.89
N ILE A 172 8.76 1.05 3.22
CA ILE A 172 7.75 0.57 4.18
C ILE A 172 6.44 0.41 3.42
N ILE A 173 5.86 -0.81 3.43
CA ILE A 173 4.51 -1.07 2.92
C ILE A 173 3.59 -1.54 4.04
N ASN A 174 2.30 -1.24 3.93
CA ASN A 174 1.30 -1.54 4.96
C ASN A 174 -0.06 -1.99 4.39
N THR A 175 -1.06 -2.18 5.28
CA THR A 175 -2.47 -2.10 4.95
C THR A 175 -2.97 -0.72 5.38
N HIS A 176 -3.54 0.07 4.43
CA HIS A 176 -3.76 1.50 4.67
C HIS A 176 -5.25 1.85 4.88
N HIS A 177 -6.02 2.08 3.82
CA HIS A 177 -7.44 2.42 3.93
C HIS A 177 -8.37 1.20 3.86
N ASP A 178 -7.90 0.07 4.35
CA ASP A 178 -8.66 -1.19 4.40
C ASP A 178 -9.58 -1.28 5.62
N ASP A 179 -9.40 -0.39 6.61
CA ASP A 179 -10.04 -0.36 7.93
C ASP A 179 -11.32 0.50 8.01
N VAL A 180 -11.66 1.23 6.96
CA VAL A 180 -12.80 2.15 6.98
C VAL A 180 -14.12 1.37 6.94
N ALA A 181 -14.53 0.86 8.10
CA ALA A 181 -15.68 -0.02 8.27
C ALA A 181 -17.00 0.60 7.76
N LYS A 182 -17.20 1.89 7.97
CA LYS A 182 -18.39 2.62 7.51
C LYS A 182 -18.53 2.67 5.98
N ASP A 183 -17.43 2.56 5.29
CA ASP A 183 -17.36 2.57 3.82
C ASP A 183 -17.23 1.15 3.24
N GLY A 184 -17.25 0.09 4.09
CA GLY A 184 -17.21 -1.30 3.71
C GLY A 184 -15.79 -1.89 3.64
N GLY A 185 -14.82 -1.32 4.37
CA GLY A 185 -13.48 -1.86 4.52
C GLY A 185 -13.46 -3.28 5.09
N TRP A 186 -12.57 -4.12 4.57
CA TRP A 186 -12.49 -5.51 5.02
C TRP A 186 -11.77 -5.69 6.36
N LEU A 187 -10.88 -4.76 6.72
CA LEU A 187 -10.13 -4.78 7.99
C LEU A 187 -10.93 -4.06 9.09
N ASN A 188 -12.12 -4.56 9.38
CA ASN A 188 -12.93 -4.04 10.48
C ASN A 188 -12.53 -4.73 11.79
N VAL A 189 -11.57 -4.16 12.50
CA VAL A 189 -11.06 -4.70 13.78
C VAL A 189 -12.08 -4.61 14.93
N GLY A 190 -13.20 -3.92 14.73
CA GLY A 190 -14.34 -3.87 15.66
C GLY A 190 -15.55 -4.71 15.22
N ALA A 191 -15.40 -5.62 14.25
CA ALA A 191 -16.47 -6.45 13.76
C ALA A 191 -17.00 -7.45 14.81
N ASP A 192 -18.30 -7.75 14.77
CA ASP A 192 -18.92 -8.79 15.62
C ASP A 192 -18.30 -10.18 15.34
N ASP A 193 -17.99 -10.49 14.08
CA ASP A 193 -17.25 -11.70 13.67
C ASP A 193 -15.76 -11.38 13.50
N ILE A 194 -15.10 -11.09 14.60
CA ILE A 194 -13.67 -10.74 14.62
C ILE A 194 -12.80 -11.87 14.13
N ASP A 195 -13.16 -13.13 14.40
CA ASP A 195 -12.38 -14.31 13.98
C ASP A 195 -12.24 -14.40 12.46
N ALA A 196 -13.29 -14.02 11.72
CA ALA A 196 -13.25 -13.99 10.25
C ALA A 196 -12.30 -12.89 9.75
N VAL A 197 -12.29 -11.73 10.40
CA VAL A 197 -11.40 -10.61 10.07
C VAL A 197 -9.94 -10.97 10.37
N GLU A 198 -9.67 -11.55 11.54
CA GLU A 198 -8.34 -12.02 11.94
C GLU A 198 -7.77 -13.05 10.96
N LYS A 199 -8.58 -14.04 10.60
CA LYS A 199 -8.20 -15.06 9.62
C LYS A 199 -7.88 -14.45 8.25
N LYS A 200 -8.70 -13.50 7.79
CA LYS A 200 -8.47 -12.80 6.52
C LYS A 200 -7.19 -11.96 6.60
N PHE A 201 -6.97 -11.26 7.69
CA PHE A 201 -5.76 -10.46 7.93
C PHE A 201 -4.48 -11.30 7.88
N GLU A 202 -4.48 -12.47 8.55
CA GLU A 202 -3.37 -13.41 8.45
C GLU A 202 -3.11 -13.90 7.02
N LEU A 203 -4.16 -14.26 6.27
CA LEU A 203 -4.04 -14.73 4.89
C LEU A 203 -3.48 -13.63 3.98
N VAL A 204 -3.96 -12.41 4.12
CA VAL A 204 -3.47 -11.25 3.36
C VAL A 204 -1.99 -10.99 3.65
N TRP A 205 -1.60 -10.95 4.93
CA TRP A 205 -0.20 -10.74 5.28
C TRP A 205 0.70 -11.91 4.88
N LYS A 206 0.23 -13.15 4.93
CA LYS A 206 0.98 -14.30 4.39
C LYS A 206 1.17 -14.16 2.88
N THR A 207 0.17 -13.70 2.16
CA THR A 207 0.25 -13.47 0.70
C THR A 207 1.26 -12.38 0.38
N ILE A 208 1.18 -11.21 1.04
CA ILE A 208 2.13 -10.11 0.87
C ILE A 208 3.55 -10.58 1.23
N ALA A 209 3.71 -11.19 2.40
CA ALA A 209 5.01 -11.63 2.89
C ALA A 209 5.66 -12.70 1.98
N ASN A 210 4.87 -13.62 1.43
CA ASN A 210 5.39 -14.62 0.47
C ASN A 210 5.87 -13.96 -0.83
N ARG A 211 5.18 -12.93 -1.33
CA ARG A 211 5.60 -12.20 -2.53
C ARG A 211 6.99 -11.58 -2.36
N PHE A 212 7.26 -11.05 -1.18
CA PHE A 212 8.47 -10.29 -0.88
C PHE A 212 9.50 -11.03 0.00
N LYS A 213 9.35 -12.33 0.22
CA LYS A 213 10.16 -13.08 1.21
C LYS A 213 11.66 -13.06 0.96
N ASP A 214 12.07 -12.90 -0.29
CA ASP A 214 13.48 -12.93 -0.70
C ASP A 214 14.10 -11.53 -0.84
N TYR A 215 13.32 -10.46 -0.62
CA TYR A 215 13.82 -9.09 -0.55
C TYR A 215 14.76 -8.91 0.64
N ASP A 216 15.76 -8.07 0.47
CA ASP A 216 16.73 -7.76 1.52
C ASP A 216 16.14 -6.90 2.67
N GLU A 217 16.98 -6.38 3.54
CA GLU A 217 16.59 -5.61 4.72
C GLU A 217 16.01 -4.23 4.42
N HIS A 218 16.13 -3.72 3.19
CA HIS A 218 15.56 -2.43 2.81
C HIS A 218 14.03 -2.45 2.79
N LEU A 219 13.39 -3.62 2.67
CA LEU A 219 11.93 -3.69 2.75
C LEU A 219 11.47 -3.99 4.18
N ILE A 220 10.63 -3.13 4.70
CA ILE A 220 10.00 -3.20 6.03
C ILE A 220 8.49 -3.35 5.84
N PHE A 221 7.83 -4.14 6.67
CA PHE A 221 6.38 -4.22 6.69
C PHE A 221 5.81 -3.51 7.93
N GLU A 222 4.76 -2.74 7.74
CA GLU A 222 3.98 -2.09 8.79
C GLU A 222 2.59 -2.71 8.86
N SER A 223 2.16 -3.13 10.03
CA SER A 223 0.97 -3.97 10.18
C SER A 223 -0.30 -3.35 9.62
N MET A 224 -0.57 -2.12 9.97
CA MET A 224 -1.80 -1.37 9.66
C MET A 224 -1.48 0.12 9.62
N ASN A 225 -2.47 0.95 9.25
CA ASN A 225 -2.35 2.41 9.31
C ASN A 225 -2.94 2.96 10.63
N GLU A 226 -3.95 3.78 10.56
CA GLU A 226 -4.59 4.47 11.69
C GLU A 226 -5.90 3.76 12.08
N VAL A 227 -5.79 2.51 12.53
CA VAL A 227 -6.96 1.68 12.82
C VAL A 227 -7.60 2.00 14.17
N SER A 228 -8.94 1.81 14.21
CA SER A 228 -9.76 1.85 15.42
C SER A 228 -10.91 0.85 15.31
N CYS A 229 -11.45 0.41 16.45
CA CYS A 229 -12.57 -0.53 16.47
C CYS A 229 -13.92 0.13 16.13
N LEU A 230 -14.05 1.41 16.44
CA LEU A 230 -15.27 2.18 16.25
C LEU A 230 -14.97 3.47 15.47
N ASP A 231 -15.99 4.01 14.81
CA ASP A 231 -15.92 5.31 14.16
C ASP A 231 -16.09 6.42 15.21
N TYR A 232 -15.01 6.73 15.90
CA TYR A 232 -14.99 7.77 16.91
C TYR A 232 -15.03 9.17 16.29
N ASP A 233 -15.82 10.06 16.88
CA ASP A 233 -15.71 11.48 16.53
C ASP A 233 -14.38 12.08 17.04
N GLU A 234 -14.02 13.26 16.53
CA GLU A 234 -12.74 13.92 16.86
C GLU A 234 -12.54 14.18 18.36
N SER A 235 -13.63 14.32 19.14
CA SER A 235 -13.55 14.56 20.58
C SER A 235 -13.31 13.28 21.38
N MET A 236 -13.70 12.14 20.84
CA MET A 236 -13.67 10.85 21.52
C MET A 236 -12.48 9.97 21.12
N LYS A 237 -11.97 10.12 19.88
CA LYS A 237 -10.97 9.19 19.34
C LYS A 237 -9.68 9.03 20.18
N ASN A 238 -9.30 10.03 20.95
CA ASN A 238 -8.16 9.97 21.86
C ASN A 238 -8.58 9.88 23.35
N SER A 239 -9.85 9.60 23.63
CA SER A 239 -10.30 9.39 25.02
C SER A 239 -9.70 8.12 25.62
N ALA A 240 -9.53 8.10 26.94
CA ALA A 240 -9.04 6.91 27.63
C ALA A 240 -9.95 5.69 27.39
N ASP A 241 -11.26 5.90 27.30
CA ASP A 241 -12.23 4.83 27.05
C ASP A 241 -12.06 4.22 25.66
N ALA A 242 -11.91 5.05 24.61
CA ALA A 242 -11.66 4.58 23.25
C ALA A 242 -10.35 3.80 23.18
N VAL A 243 -9.27 4.36 23.69
CA VAL A 243 -7.94 3.73 23.71
C VAL A 243 -7.96 2.41 24.47
N ASN A 244 -8.59 2.35 25.65
CA ASN A 244 -8.65 1.14 26.48
C ASN A 244 -9.50 0.04 25.81
N TYR A 245 -10.52 0.41 25.04
CA TYR A 245 -11.34 -0.54 24.30
C TYR A 245 -10.58 -1.10 23.08
N ASP A 246 -9.97 -0.24 22.28
CA ASP A 246 -9.35 -0.62 21.01
C ASP A 246 -8.00 -1.33 21.16
N ARG A 247 -7.17 -0.88 22.10
CA ARG A 247 -5.77 -1.31 22.21
C ARG A 247 -5.58 -2.82 22.35
N PRO A 248 -6.32 -3.56 23.20
CA PRO A 248 -6.14 -5.01 23.29
C PRO A 248 -6.40 -5.72 21.95
N ILE A 249 -7.37 -5.24 21.18
CA ILE A 249 -7.73 -5.78 19.87
C ILE A 249 -6.61 -5.48 18.86
N ILE A 250 -6.19 -4.22 18.78
CA ILE A 250 -5.12 -3.79 17.87
C ILE A 250 -3.79 -4.51 18.20
N MET A 251 -3.48 -4.70 19.50
CA MET A 251 -2.31 -5.47 19.91
C MET A 251 -2.38 -6.93 19.44
N ASN A 252 -3.56 -7.55 19.45
CA ASN A 252 -3.75 -8.90 18.92
C ASN A 252 -3.50 -8.93 17.41
N PHE A 253 -4.03 -7.97 16.63
CA PHE A 253 -3.75 -7.86 15.20
C PHE A 253 -2.25 -7.67 14.91
N ASN A 254 -1.54 -6.86 15.71
CA ASN A 254 -0.08 -6.75 15.57
C ASN A 254 0.63 -8.10 15.84
N GLN A 255 0.15 -8.89 16.80
CA GLN A 255 0.72 -10.22 17.05
C GLN A 255 0.45 -11.19 15.90
N LEU A 256 -0.79 -11.20 15.36
CA LEU A 256 -1.16 -11.98 14.19
C LEU A 256 -0.28 -11.61 12.99
N PHE A 257 -0.06 -10.31 12.75
CA PHE A 257 0.82 -9.81 11.71
C PHE A 257 2.24 -10.35 11.84
N VAL A 258 2.86 -10.23 13.01
CA VAL A 258 4.22 -10.73 13.24
C VAL A 258 4.28 -12.24 12.97
N ASN A 259 3.34 -13.00 13.51
CA ASN A 259 3.26 -14.45 13.32
C ASN A 259 3.08 -14.82 11.84
N ALA A 260 2.16 -14.14 11.14
CA ALA A 260 1.88 -14.37 9.72
C ALA A 260 3.14 -14.14 8.87
N VAL A 261 3.80 -13.01 9.04
CA VAL A 261 5.02 -12.67 8.28
C VAL A 261 6.14 -13.67 8.56
N ARG A 262 6.45 -13.93 9.84
CA ARG A 262 7.52 -14.83 10.26
C ARG A 262 7.32 -16.25 9.73
N SER A 263 6.07 -16.73 9.71
CA SER A 263 5.74 -18.09 9.24
C SER A 263 6.06 -18.34 7.76
N THR A 264 6.23 -17.28 6.96
CA THR A 264 6.56 -17.40 5.52
C THR A 264 8.03 -17.74 5.26
N GLY A 265 8.88 -17.68 6.28
CA GLY A 265 10.27 -18.11 6.18
C GLY A 265 11.19 -17.14 5.41
N SER A 266 12.29 -17.66 4.86
CA SER A 266 13.31 -16.90 4.15
C SER A 266 13.76 -15.63 4.91
N ASN A 267 13.94 -14.50 4.24
CA ASN A 267 14.34 -13.24 4.86
C ASN A 267 13.29 -12.65 5.81
N ASN A 268 12.04 -13.09 5.69
CA ASN A 268 10.97 -12.64 6.57
C ASN A 268 11.15 -13.10 8.02
N THR A 269 11.93 -14.16 8.28
CA THR A 269 12.27 -14.58 9.66
C THR A 269 13.07 -13.53 10.43
N LYS A 270 13.74 -12.61 9.73
CA LYS A 270 14.63 -11.58 10.30
C LYS A 270 14.39 -10.16 9.77
N ARG A 271 13.32 -9.96 8.98
CA ARG A 271 12.89 -8.64 8.48
C ARG A 271 12.42 -7.75 9.62
N TRP A 272 12.70 -6.46 9.55
CA TRP A 272 12.10 -5.49 10.45
C TRP A 272 10.61 -5.33 10.18
N LEU A 273 9.81 -5.32 11.25
CA LEU A 273 8.36 -5.18 11.20
C LEU A 273 7.94 -4.02 12.10
N ALA A 274 6.98 -3.23 11.65
CA ALA A 274 6.46 -2.10 12.40
C ALA A 274 5.04 -2.38 12.90
N ALA A 275 4.82 -2.21 14.19
CA ALA A 275 3.52 -2.33 14.85
C ALA A 275 2.96 -0.95 15.17
N VAL A 276 1.63 -0.81 15.18
CA VAL A 276 0.92 0.44 15.43
C VAL A 276 0.03 0.33 16.67
N ASP A 277 -0.24 1.44 17.34
CA ASP A 277 -1.26 1.56 18.37
C ASP A 277 -2.53 2.21 17.77
N HIS A 278 -3.54 2.38 18.58
CA HIS A 278 -4.80 3.05 18.28
C HIS A 278 -4.55 4.38 17.53
N TYR A 279 -5.13 4.50 16.32
CA TYR A 279 -4.91 5.60 15.37
C TYR A 279 -3.43 5.92 15.07
N ALA A 280 -2.51 4.99 15.28
CA ALA A 280 -1.06 5.25 15.22
C ALA A 280 -0.64 6.48 16.06
N SER A 281 -1.37 6.80 17.13
CA SER A 281 -1.19 8.03 17.92
C SER A 281 0.01 7.94 18.85
N THR A 282 0.81 9.01 18.90
CA THR A 282 1.90 9.15 19.88
C THR A 282 1.40 9.49 21.30
N GLY A 283 0.23 10.12 21.42
CA GLY A 283 -0.32 10.58 22.69
C GLY A 283 -0.85 9.47 23.60
N THR A 284 -1.14 8.31 23.03
CA THR A 284 -1.74 7.16 23.72
C THR A 284 -0.77 6.00 23.93
N SER A 285 0.44 6.07 23.39
CA SER A 285 1.37 4.93 23.27
C SER A 285 2.11 4.54 24.54
N THR A 286 1.94 5.24 25.68
CA THR A 286 2.68 4.96 26.92
C THR A 286 2.46 3.55 27.47
N ASP A 287 1.28 2.96 27.26
CA ASP A 287 0.90 1.62 27.72
C ASP A 287 0.84 0.60 26.60
N PHE A 288 1.33 0.96 25.42
CA PHE A 288 1.42 0.03 24.30
C PHE A 288 2.48 -1.03 24.54
N VAL A 289 2.10 -2.29 24.39
CA VAL A 289 3.02 -3.43 24.50
C VAL A 289 3.31 -3.95 23.10
N MET A 290 4.58 -3.97 22.74
CA MET A 290 5.03 -4.54 21.46
C MET A 290 4.66 -6.02 21.38
N PRO A 291 4.29 -6.51 20.18
CA PRO A 291 4.10 -7.95 19.98
C PRO A 291 5.38 -8.74 20.27
N THR A 292 5.23 -10.03 20.52
CA THR A 292 6.38 -10.93 20.72
C THR A 292 6.92 -11.41 19.39
N ASP A 293 8.21 -11.26 19.17
CA ASP A 293 8.92 -11.84 18.01
C ASP A 293 9.52 -13.19 18.40
N TYR A 294 8.73 -14.27 18.28
CA TYR A 294 9.16 -15.63 18.64
C TYR A 294 10.32 -16.18 17.80
N TYR A 295 10.63 -15.57 16.66
CA TYR A 295 11.76 -15.93 15.81
C TYR A 295 13.06 -15.21 16.20
N ASN A 296 12.96 -14.10 16.93
CA ASN A 296 14.08 -13.24 17.29
C ASN A 296 13.98 -12.84 18.78
N THR A 297 13.82 -13.80 19.67
CA THR A 297 13.57 -13.56 21.12
C THR A 297 14.65 -12.73 21.80
N ASP A 298 15.91 -12.96 21.46
CA ASP A 298 17.06 -12.28 22.05
C ASP A 298 17.30 -10.87 21.47
N ASN A 299 16.81 -10.63 20.25
CA ASN A 299 16.93 -9.35 19.58
C ASN A 299 15.72 -9.11 18.68
N PRO A 300 14.57 -8.76 19.23
CA PRO A 300 13.34 -8.55 18.48
C PRO A 300 13.53 -7.51 17.36
N ARG A 301 13.08 -7.86 16.17
CA ARG A 301 13.18 -7.01 14.99
C ARG A 301 11.87 -6.30 14.73
N LEU A 302 11.48 -5.52 15.73
CA LEU A 302 10.23 -4.79 15.75
C LEU A 302 10.47 -3.30 15.95
N MET A 303 9.66 -2.50 15.26
CA MET A 303 9.59 -1.05 15.37
C MET A 303 8.19 -0.65 15.83
N PHE A 304 8.08 0.48 16.46
CA PHE A 304 6.81 1.14 16.71
C PHE A 304 6.61 2.23 15.64
N ALA A 305 5.50 2.16 14.91
CA ALA A 305 5.11 3.19 13.97
C ALA A 305 4.08 4.10 14.61
N ALA A 306 4.31 5.40 14.56
CA ALA A 306 3.40 6.39 15.09
C ALA A 306 3.36 7.63 14.21
N HIS A 307 2.18 8.26 14.13
CA HIS A 307 1.94 9.47 13.37
C HIS A 307 1.87 10.67 14.31
N ARG A 308 2.45 11.77 13.86
CA ARG A 308 2.39 13.05 14.56
C ARG A 308 2.08 14.14 13.52
N TYR A 309 0.94 14.76 13.69
CA TYR A 309 0.48 15.87 12.85
C TYR A 309 0.74 17.22 13.52
#